data_a06ef5f6128cf338845697b15d963bee
#
_entry.id   a06ef5f6128cf338845697b15d963bee
#
_cell.length_a   1.000
_cell.length_b   1.000
_cell.length_c   1.000
_cell.angle_alpha   90.00
_cell.angle_beta   90.00
_cell.angle_gamma   90.00
#
_symmetry.space_group_name_H-M   'P 1'
#
loop_
_entity.id
_entity.type
_entity.pdbx_description
1 polymer ?
#
loop_
_entity_poly.entity_id
_entity_poly.type
_entity_poly.pdbx_seq_one_letter_code
_entity_poly.pdbx_strand_id
1 'polypeptide(L)' 'MSKKTIQDCIKDNLEGYFLDLRGAEPHAVYDMVVNAVERPMLEVVMHRAEGNQSKAAEWLGINRNTLRRKLLEHKL' A
#
# COMPACT_ATOMS: atom_id res chain seq x y z
N MET A 1 -3.07 -22.81 12.57
CA MET A 1 -2.31 -22.19 11.48
C MET A 1 -2.13 -20.71 11.77
N SER A 2 -0.90 -20.26 11.83
CA SER A 2 -0.65 -18.84 12.02
C SER A 2 -0.78 -18.12 10.68
N LYS A 3 -1.52 -17.02 10.67
CA LYS A 3 -1.61 -16.16 9.50
C LYS A 3 -0.44 -15.20 9.49
N LYS A 4 0.13 -14.96 8.33
CA LYS A 4 1.15 -13.92 8.19
C LYS A 4 0.51 -12.56 8.44
N THR A 5 1.17 -11.74 9.24
CA THR A 5 0.77 -10.36 9.44
C THR A 5 1.27 -9.51 8.27
N ILE A 6 0.76 -8.28 8.19
CA ILE A 6 1.28 -7.32 7.20
C ILE A 6 2.77 -7.11 7.41
N GLN A 7 3.20 -7.01 8.68
CA GLN A 7 4.62 -6.85 9.01
C GLN A 7 5.46 -8.01 8.47
N ASP A 8 4.98 -9.24 8.67
CA ASP A 8 5.69 -10.43 8.19
C ASP A 8 5.82 -10.43 6.68
N CYS A 9 4.74 -10.09 5.97
CA CYS A 9 4.74 -10.01 4.51
C CYS A 9 5.74 -8.98 4.00
N ILE A 10 5.79 -7.82 4.64
CA ILE A 10 6.72 -6.76 4.24
C ILE A 10 8.15 -7.20 4.47
N LYS A 11 8.44 -7.81 5.63
CA LYS A 11 9.79 -8.29 5.93
C LYS A 11 10.24 -9.33 4.91
N ASP A 12 9.38 -10.31 4.60
CA ASP A 12 9.70 -11.36 3.64
C ASP A 12 9.96 -10.78 2.25
N ASN A 13 9.11 -9.86 1.82
CA ASN A 13 9.26 -9.23 0.51
C ASN A 13 10.54 -8.41 0.40
N LEU A 14 10.88 -7.66 1.46
CA LEU A 14 12.10 -6.87 1.45
C LEU A 14 13.34 -7.73 1.48
N GLU A 15 13.33 -8.81 2.26
CA GLU A 15 14.45 -9.76 2.27
C GLU A 15 14.68 -10.33 0.88
N GLY A 16 13.60 -10.72 0.18
CA GLY A 16 13.68 -11.20 -1.18
C GLY A 16 14.25 -10.16 -2.14
N TYR A 17 13.82 -8.90 -1.98
CA TYR A 17 14.30 -7.78 -2.78
C TYR A 17 15.82 -7.60 -2.63
N PHE A 18 16.31 -7.60 -1.38
CA PHE A 18 17.74 -7.46 -1.13
C PHE A 18 18.54 -8.64 -1.71
N LEU A 19 18.01 -9.85 -1.60
CA LEU A 19 18.65 -11.03 -2.21
C LEU A 19 18.75 -10.89 -3.72
N ASP A 20 17.70 -10.40 -4.36
CA ASP A 20 17.67 -10.22 -5.82
C ASP A 20 18.64 -9.14 -6.30
N LEU A 21 18.99 -8.18 -5.43
CA LEU A 21 19.96 -7.15 -5.75
C LEU A 21 21.39 -7.68 -5.88
N ARG A 22 21.68 -8.84 -5.26
CA ARG A 22 22.99 -9.49 -5.31
C ARG A 22 24.14 -8.54 -4.95
N GLY A 23 23.95 -7.79 -3.87
CA GLY A 23 24.95 -6.86 -3.37
C GLY A 23 24.89 -5.47 -3.97
N ALA A 24 24.02 -5.22 -4.94
CA ALA A 24 23.79 -3.87 -5.44
C ALA A 24 23.05 -3.04 -4.39
N GLU A 25 23.26 -1.75 -4.41
CA GLU A 25 22.58 -0.88 -3.45
C GLU A 25 21.10 -0.72 -3.80
N PRO A 26 20.23 -0.77 -2.79
CA PRO A 26 18.80 -0.48 -3.00
C PRO A 26 18.59 1.01 -3.23
N HIS A 27 17.42 1.33 -3.80
CA HIS A 27 17.08 2.71 -4.01
C HIS A 27 15.57 2.86 -4.02
N ALA A 28 15.08 4.01 -3.51
CA ALA A 28 13.65 4.31 -3.45
C ALA A 28 12.81 3.24 -2.73
N VAL A 29 13.38 2.60 -1.71
CA VAL A 29 12.71 1.51 -0.98
C VAL A 29 11.43 1.99 -0.31
N TYR A 30 11.46 3.19 0.28
CA TYR A 30 10.29 3.74 0.94
C TYR A 30 9.10 3.86 -0.03
N ASP A 31 9.32 4.49 -1.19
CA ASP A 31 8.25 4.67 -2.17
C ASP A 31 7.76 3.33 -2.71
N MET A 32 8.65 2.40 -2.94
CA MET A 32 8.30 1.07 -3.41
C MET A 32 7.36 0.37 -2.44
N VAL A 33 7.71 0.36 -1.16
CA VAL A 33 6.91 -0.32 -0.13
C VAL A 33 5.59 0.38 0.09
N VAL A 34 5.62 1.71 0.23
CA VAL A 34 4.40 2.49 0.48
C VAL A 34 3.41 2.31 -0.66
N ASN A 35 3.85 2.40 -1.90
CA ASN A 35 2.97 2.22 -3.05
C ASN A 35 2.41 0.80 -3.12
N ALA A 36 3.23 -0.20 -2.80
CA ALA A 36 2.79 -1.59 -2.82
C ALA A 36 1.72 -1.90 -1.77
N VAL A 37 1.79 -1.24 -0.61
CA VAL A 37 0.81 -1.39 0.47
C VAL A 37 -0.42 -0.54 0.21
N GLU A 38 -0.22 0.66 -0.30
CA GLU A 38 -1.28 1.64 -0.49
C GLU A 38 -2.32 1.17 -1.49
N ARG A 39 -1.89 0.61 -2.62
CA ARG A 39 -2.81 0.17 -3.66
C ARG A 39 -3.84 -0.85 -3.17
N PRO A 40 -3.45 -2.00 -2.61
CA PRO A 40 -4.46 -2.96 -2.14
C PRO A 40 -5.30 -2.43 -0.98
N MET A 41 -4.72 -1.59 -0.13
CA MET A 41 -5.48 -0.94 0.94
C MET A 41 -6.60 -0.07 0.37
N LEU A 42 -6.28 0.75 -0.62
CA LEU A 42 -7.27 1.62 -1.26
C LEU A 42 -8.33 0.81 -1.99
N GLU A 43 -7.94 -0.25 -2.69
CA GLU A 43 -8.88 -1.11 -3.40
C GLU A 43 -9.92 -1.71 -2.45
N VAL A 44 -9.47 -2.27 -1.34
CA VAL A 44 -10.36 -2.90 -0.36
C VAL A 44 -11.29 -1.87 0.28
N VAL A 45 -10.74 -0.74 0.73
CA VAL A 45 -11.53 0.28 1.41
C VAL A 45 -12.54 0.91 0.45
N MET A 46 -12.16 1.21 -0.78
CA MET A 46 -13.09 1.76 -1.78
C MET A 46 -14.20 0.78 -2.11
N HIS A 47 -13.87 -0.50 -2.23
CA HIS A 47 -14.86 -1.53 -2.46
C HIS A 47 -15.88 -1.59 -1.30
N ARG A 48 -15.40 -1.61 -0.07
CA ARG A 48 -16.25 -1.64 1.12
C ARG A 48 -17.09 -0.38 1.27
N ALA A 49 -16.55 0.75 0.84
CA ALA A 49 -17.27 2.04 0.87
C ALA A 49 -18.19 2.22 -0.34
N GLU A 50 -18.26 1.22 -1.21
CA GLU A 50 -19.10 1.24 -2.42
C GLU A 50 -18.85 2.47 -3.30
N GLY A 51 -17.57 2.84 -3.42
CA GLY A 51 -17.16 3.97 -4.25
C GLY A 51 -17.34 5.34 -3.60
N ASN A 52 -17.82 5.39 -2.37
CA ASN A 52 -18.04 6.66 -1.67
C ASN A 52 -16.71 7.17 -1.10
N GLN A 53 -16.11 8.15 -1.77
CA GLN A 53 -14.81 8.69 -1.39
C GLN A 53 -14.83 9.38 -0.02
N SER A 54 -15.91 10.06 0.31
CA SER A 54 -16.02 10.73 1.61
C SER A 54 -16.01 9.71 2.76
N LYS A 55 -16.76 8.63 2.60
CA LYS A 55 -16.80 7.56 3.58
C LYS A 55 -15.45 6.85 3.68
N ALA A 56 -14.84 6.54 2.54
CA ALA A 56 -13.54 5.88 2.50
C ALA A 56 -12.46 6.73 3.18
N ALA A 57 -12.42 8.02 2.91
CA ALA A 57 -11.47 8.94 3.52
C ALA A 57 -11.63 8.97 5.04
N GLU A 58 -12.87 9.01 5.52
CA GLU A 58 -13.17 8.98 6.94
C GLU A 58 -12.66 7.69 7.59
N TRP A 59 -12.93 6.54 6.96
CA TRP A 59 -12.45 5.25 7.48
C TRP A 59 -10.93 5.16 7.48
N LEU A 60 -10.29 5.69 6.46
CA LEU A 60 -8.83 5.70 6.36
C LEU A 60 -8.18 6.72 7.29
N GLY A 61 -8.94 7.70 7.75
CA GLY A 61 -8.40 8.77 8.59
C GLY A 61 -7.57 9.77 7.82
N ILE A 62 -7.86 9.97 6.54
CA ILE A 62 -7.14 10.94 5.70
C ILE A 62 -8.13 11.93 5.10
N ASN A 63 -7.57 13.04 4.60
CA ASN A 63 -8.36 14.06 3.93
C ASN A 63 -8.90 13.52 2.61
N ARG A 64 -10.13 13.91 2.26
CA ARG A 64 -10.76 13.48 1.00
C ARG A 64 -9.94 13.86 -0.23
N ASN A 65 -9.35 15.04 -0.25
CA ASN A 65 -8.52 15.48 -1.37
C ASN A 65 -7.25 14.63 -1.49
N THR A 66 -6.68 14.25 -0.35
CA THR A 66 -5.53 13.33 -0.30
C THR A 66 -5.91 11.97 -0.88
N LEU A 67 -7.06 11.45 -0.48
CA LEU A 67 -7.55 10.17 -1.00
C LEU A 67 -7.74 10.25 -2.52
N ARG A 68 -8.38 11.31 -3.00
CA ARG A 68 -8.63 11.50 -4.43
C ARG A 68 -7.33 11.50 -5.23
N ARG A 69 -6.32 12.22 -4.73
CA ARG A 69 -5.01 12.26 -5.38
C ARG A 69 -4.38 10.87 -5.44
N LYS A 70 -4.44 10.13 -4.34
CA LYS A 70 -3.89 8.77 -4.26
C LYS A 70 -4.60 7.81 -5.22
N LEU A 71 -5.91 7.92 -5.32
CA LEU A 71 -6.67 7.10 -6.26
C LEU A 71 -6.24 7.37 -7.70
N LEU A 72 -6.00 8.64 -8.03
CA LEU A 72 -5.51 9.01 -9.37
C LEU A 72 -4.10 8.47 -9.61
N GLU A 73 -3.22 8.58 -8.62
CA GLU A 73 -1.84 8.08 -8.72
C GLU A 73 -1.82 6.57 -8.98
N HIS A 74 -2.70 5.83 -8.35
CA HIS A 74 -2.80 4.37 -8.50
C HIS A 74 -3.72 3.95 -9.65
N LYS A 75 -4.34 4.89 -10.32
CA LYS A 75 -5.28 4.63 -11.43
C LYS A 75 -6.47 3.77 -11.00
N LEU A 76 -6.99 4.09 -9.83
CA LEU A 76 -8.15 3.40 -9.28
C LEU A 76 -9.44 4.19 -9.44
#